data_f4222423a952f4da6e7f2d6c3707a3ba
#
_entry.id   f4222423a952f4da6e7f2d6c3707a3ba
#
_cell.length_a   1.000
_cell.length_b   1.000
_cell.length_c   1.000
_cell.angle_alpha   90.00
_cell.angle_beta   90.00
_cell.angle_gamma   90.00
#
_symmetry.space_group_name_H-M   'P 1'
#
loop_
_entity.id
_entity.type
_entity.pdbx_description
1 polymer ?
#
loop_
_entity_poly.entity_id
_entity_poly.type
_entity_poly.pdbx_seq_one_letter_code
_entity_poly.pdbx_strand_id
1 'polypeptide(L)'
;MTMPSKPRRNTNAVTACVSVGYQGRSVAGLCDELTTQGVKLLLDVRQVAWSQRPEFRKQALTAALAEHGVAYLHLREAGNPFRPAKGEPVSEAECARVYRRHLATLPHVVKQVAEVLRSQTTAVFCFEGEHDCCHRSVLLDAVAKHAPLAITRVGAVTPLVRRSRASR
;
A
#
# COMPACT_ATOMS: atom_id res chain seq x y z
N MET A 1 -32.05 -11.98 -29.73
CA MET A 1 -30.62 -11.74 -29.42
C MET A 1 -30.49 -11.68 -27.90
N THR A 2 -30.01 -12.77 -27.31
CA THR A 2 -29.89 -12.90 -25.84
C THR A 2 -28.54 -12.33 -25.44
N MET A 3 -28.53 -11.27 -24.63
CA MET A 3 -27.29 -10.69 -24.04
C MET A 3 -26.65 -11.72 -23.13
N PRO A 4 -25.33 -11.95 -23.22
CA PRO A 4 -24.65 -12.82 -22.26
C PRO A 4 -24.68 -12.16 -20.86
N SER A 5 -25.24 -12.87 -19.89
CA SER A 5 -25.24 -12.46 -18.48
C SER A 5 -23.80 -12.40 -17.97
N LYS A 6 -23.43 -11.25 -17.35
CA LYS A 6 -22.17 -11.13 -16.64
C LYS A 6 -22.02 -12.25 -15.61
N PRO A 7 -20.87 -12.95 -15.56
CA PRO A 7 -20.66 -14.00 -14.57
C PRO A 7 -20.81 -13.41 -13.15
N ARG A 8 -21.66 -14.01 -12.34
CA ARG A 8 -21.79 -13.68 -10.92
C ARG A 8 -20.45 -13.97 -10.26
N ARG A 9 -19.73 -12.93 -9.86
CA ARG A 9 -18.48 -13.09 -9.09
C ARG A 9 -18.82 -13.74 -7.76
N ASN A 10 -18.13 -14.84 -7.45
CA ASN A 10 -18.26 -15.53 -6.18
C ASN A 10 -17.82 -14.59 -5.05
N THR A 11 -18.77 -14.15 -4.21
CA THR A 11 -18.53 -13.19 -3.12
C THR A 11 -17.73 -13.77 -1.96
N ASN A 12 -17.48 -15.09 -1.95
CA ASN A 12 -16.73 -15.79 -0.92
C ASN A 12 -15.25 -16.07 -1.29
N ALA A 13 -14.79 -15.64 -2.46
CA ALA A 13 -13.39 -15.82 -2.82
C ALA A 13 -12.50 -14.91 -1.97
N VAL A 14 -11.45 -15.48 -1.37
CA VAL A 14 -10.44 -14.73 -0.63
C VAL A 14 -9.70 -13.84 -1.62
N THR A 15 -9.68 -12.53 -1.35
CA THR A 15 -8.96 -11.54 -2.16
C THR A 15 -7.52 -11.44 -1.67
N ALA A 16 -6.56 -11.69 -2.56
CA ALA A 16 -5.14 -11.53 -2.26
C ALA A 16 -4.68 -10.10 -2.54
N CYS A 17 -3.91 -9.53 -1.63
CA CYS A 17 -3.24 -8.24 -1.84
C CYS A 17 -1.83 -8.26 -1.23
N VAL A 18 -0.97 -7.38 -1.75
CA VAL A 18 0.39 -7.16 -1.24
C VAL A 18 0.40 -5.87 -0.44
N SER A 19 0.98 -5.87 0.75
CA SER A 19 1.23 -4.65 1.53
C SER A 19 2.70 -4.35 1.51
N VAL A 20 3.09 -3.22 0.95
CA VAL A 20 4.50 -2.85 0.73
C VAL A 20 4.77 -1.39 1.07
N GLY A 21 5.91 -1.11 1.70
CA GLY A 21 6.45 0.22 1.90
C GLY A 21 7.79 0.40 1.20
N TYR A 22 8.16 1.65 0.90
CA TYR A 22 9.42 1.93 0.21
C TYR A 22 10.57 2.33 1.14
N GLN A 23 10.35 2.33 2.43
CA GLN A 23 11.40 2.58 3.41
C GLN A 23 12.57 1.59 3.22
N GLY A 24 13.77 2.10 3.03
CA GLY A 24 14.97 1.29 2.81
C GLY A 24 15.07 0.61 1.43
N ARG A 25 14.09 0.77 0.52
CA ARG A 25 14.10 0.18 -0.82
C ARG A 25 14.61 1.14 -1.88
N SER A 26 15.16 0.59 -2.97
CA SER A 26 15.28 1.29 -4.25
C SER A 26 13.99 1.12 -5.06
N VAL A 27 13.78 1.98 -6.06
CA VAL A 27 12.66 1.82 -7.00
C VAL A 27 12.78 0.49 -7.77
N ALA A 28 14.00 0.15 -8.22
CA ALA A 28 14.24 -1.13 -8.90
C ALA A 28 13.85 -2.31 -8.01
N GLY A 29 14.32 -2.34 -6.74
CA GLY A 29 13.96 -3.39 -5.81
C GLY A 29 12.46 -3.45 -5.48
N LEU A 30 11.76 -2.31 -5.50
CA LEU A 30 10.30 -2.28 -5.38
C LEU A 30 9.66 -2.91 -6.63
N CYS A 31 10.05 -2.52 -7.83
CA CYS A 31 9.50 -3.05 -9.08
C CYS A 31 9.73 -4.56 -9.22
N ASP A 32 10.92 -5.04 -8.87
CA ASP A 32 11.25 -6.48 -8.88
C ASP A 32 10.35 -7.26 -7.92
N GLU A 33 10.15 -6.75 -6.70
CA GLU A 33 9.26 -7.37 -5.72
C GLU A 33 7.81 -7.42 -6.23
N LEU A 34 7.30 -6.31 -6.75
CA LEU A 34 5.94 -6.25 -7.29
C LEU A 34 5.73 -7.22 -8.46
N THR A 35 6.74 -7.34 -9.33
CA THR A 35 6.72 -8.27 -10.46
C THR A 35 6.72 -9.72 -9.96
N THR A 36 7.56 -10.04 -8.99
CA THR A 36 7.65 -11.37 -8.37
C THR A 36 6.32 -11.78 -7.73
N GLN A 37 5.61 -10.84 -7.12
CA GLN A 37 4.30 -11.05 -6.51
C GLN A 37 3.15 -11.03 -7.54
N GLY A 38 3.45 -10.83 -8.83
CA GLY A 38 2.43 -10.78 -9.89
C GLY A 38 1.50 -9.57 -9.81
N VAL A 39 1.93 -8.50 -9.16
CA VAL A 39 1.14 -7.27 -8.99
C VAL A 39 0.88 -6.60 -10.33
N LYS A 40 -0.35 -6.15 -10.54
CA LYS A 40 -0.80 -5.41 -11.74
C LYS A 40 -1.11 -3.95 -11.46
N LEU A 41 -1.38 -3.62 -10.20
CA LEU A 41 -1.69 -2.26 -9.77
C LEU A 41 -0.98 -1.94 -8.46
N LEU A 42 -0.31 -0.80 -8.40
CA LEU A 42 0.13 -0.20 -7.15
C LEU A 42 -0.90 0.85 -6.72
N LEU A 43 -1.56 0.61 -5.59
CA LEU A 43 -2.49 1.53 -4.95
C LEU A 43 -1.73 2.35 -3.92
N ASP A 44 -1.42 3.59 -4.27
CA ASP A 44 -0.74 4.53 -3.39
C ASP A 44 -1.73 5.17 -2.41
N VAL A 45 -1.63 4.79 -1.13
CA VAL A 45 -2.50 5.28 -0.06
C VAL A 45 -1.83 6.34 0.81
N ARG A 46 -0.80 7.01 0.29
CA ARG A 46 -0.22 8.17 0.98
C ARG A 46 -1.20 9.35 0.90
N GLN A 47 -1.28 10.14 1.96
CA GLN A 47 -2.06 11.38 1.95
C GLN A 47 -1.56 12.34 0.87
N VAL A 48 -0.25 12.41 0.67
CA VAL A 48 0.40 13.14 -0.41
C VAL A 48 1.37 12.21 -1.12
N ALA A 49 1.23 12.05 -2.43
CA ALA A 49 2.10 11.22 -3.28
C ALA A 49 3.43 11.94 -3.58
N TRP A 50 4.08 12.40 -2.51
CA TRP A 50 5.35 13.10 -2.53
C TRP A 50 6.38 12.41 -1.63
N SER A 51 7.67 12.58 -1.94
CA SER A 51 8.78 12.02 -1.17
C SER A 51 10.00 12.95 -1.26
N GLN A 52 10.81 12.97 -0.20
CA GLN A 52 12.16 13.56 -0.25
C GLN A 52 13.05 12.83 -1.27
N ARG A 53 12.78 11.55 -1.49
CA ARG A 53 13.41 10.74 -2.53
C ARG A 53 12.66 10.93 -3.84
N PRO A 54 13.22 11.65 -4.83
CA PRO A 54 12.52 12.06 -6.05
C PRO A 54 11.91 10.90 -6.84
N GLU A 55 12.59 9.74 -6.83
CA GLU A 55 12.18 8.54 -7.54
C GLU A 55 10.87 7.92 -7.00
N PHE A 56 10.45 8.27 -5.77
CA PHE A 56 9.17 7.85 -5.18
C PHE A 56 8.07 8.92 -5.23
N ARG A 57 8.31 10.02 -5.93
CA ARG A 57 7.26 10.98 -6.25
C ARG A 57 6.34 10.41 -7.32
N LYS A 58 5.08 10.79 -7.28
CA LYS A 58 4.02 10.26 -8.15
C LYS A 58 4.45 10.06 -9.59
N GLN A 59 4.98 11.09 -10.24
CA GLN A 59 5.32 11.05 -11.67
C GLN A 59 6.45 10.06 -11.97
N ALA A 60 7.54 10.13 -11.21
CA ALA A 60 8.70 9.24 -11.40
C ALA A 60 8.34 7.78 -11.09
N LEU A 61 7.60 7.55 -9.99
CA LEU A 61 7.16 6.21 -9.61
C LEU A 61 6.21 5.62 -10.66
N THR A 62 5.27 6.41 -11.17
CA THR A 62 4.36 5.97 -12.25
C THR A 62 5.12 5.53 -13.50
N ALA A 63 6.14 6.29 -13.91
CA ALA A 63 6.96 5.94 -15.07
C ALA A 63 7.73 4.64 -14.84
N ALA A 64 8.40 4.49 -13.68
CA ALA A 64 9.15 3.28 -13.36
C ALA A 64 8.25 2.03 -13.30
N LEU A 65 7.06 2.14 -12.72
CA LEU A 65 6.09 1.03 -12.66
C LEU A 65 5.58 0.62 -14.03
N ALA A 66 5.36 1.59 -14.92
CA ALA A 66 4.88 1.34 -16.28
C ALA A 66 5.88 0.48 -17.08
N GLU A 67 7.18 0.66 -16.90
CA GLU A 67 8.24 -0.16 -17.52
C GLU A 67 8.15 -1.64 -17.11
N HIS A 68 7.53 -1.93 -15.94
CA HIS A 68 7.33 -3.27 -15.41
C HIS A 68 5.89 -3.78 -15.59
N GLY A 69 5.06 -3.08 -16.36
CA GLY A 69 3.67 -3.45 -16.62
C GLY A 69 2.77 -3.34 -15.38
N VAL A 70 3.13 -2.51 -14.42
CA VAL A 70 2.36 -2.22 -13.21
C VAL A 70 1.67 -0.86 -13.34
N ALA A 71 0.35 -0.83 -13.25
CA ALA A 71 -0.42 0.42 -13.23
C ALA A 71 -0.26 1.14 -11.88
N TYR A 72 -0.49 2.45 -11.86
CA TYR A 72 -0.44 3.26 -10.65
C TYR A 72 -1.77 3.98 -10.42
N LEU A 73 -2.27 3.91 -9.20
CA LEU A 73 -3.45 4.65 -8.74
C LEU A 73 -3.15 5.31 -7.39
N HIS A 74 -3.33 6.62 -7.29
CA HIS A 74 -3.26 7.34 -6.03
C HIS A 74 -4.66 7.56 -5.47
N LEU A 75 -4.93 7.03 -4.28
CA LEU A 75 -6.17 7.24 -3.55
C LEU A 75 -5.89 8.09 -2.29
N ARG A 76 -5.86 9.40 -2.48
CA ARG A 76 -5.55 10.37 -1.42
C ARG A 76 -6.42 10.21 -0.18
N GLU A 77 -7.71 9.96 -0.36
CA GLU A 77 -8.67 9.83 0.74
C GLU A 77 -8.40 8.61 1.64
N ALA A 78 -7.69 7.61 1.14
CA ALA A 78 -7.21 6.49 1.94
C ALA A 78 -5.95 6.82 2.74
N GLY A 79 -5.37 8.00 2.55
CA GLY A 79 -4.22 8.47 3.31
C GLY A 79 -4.58 8.85 4.74
N ASN A 80 -3.59 8.79 5.64
CA ASN A 80 -3.77 9.28 7.00
C ASN A 80 -3.46 10.79 7.05
N PRO A 81 -4.45 11.66 7.27
CA PRO A 81 -4.22 13.10 7.36
C PRO A 81 -3.59 13.53 8.70
N PHE A 82 -3.60 12.63 9.69
CA PHE A 82 -3.12 12.92 11.04
C PHE A 82 -1.66 12.48 11.16
N ARG A 83 -0.75 13.42 10.97
CA ARG A 83 0.66 13.21 11.30
C ARG A 83 0.98 14.00 12.57
N PRO A 84 1.57 13.32 13.59
CA PRO A 84 2.07 14.05 14.75
C PRO A 84 3.09 15.10 14.29
N ALA A 85 3.12 16.25 14.94
CA ALA A 85 4.15 17.24 14.71
C ALA A 85 5.53 16.64 15.05
N LYS A 86 6.57 17.11 14.37
CA LYS A 86 7.93 16.62 14.61
C LYS A 86 8.31 16.84 16.08
N GLY A 87 8.51 15.72 16.81
CA GLY A 87 8.85 15.76 18.24
C GLY A 87 7.67 15.56 19.20
N GLU A 88 6.44 15.45 18.70
CA GLU A 88 5.31 15.04 19.55
C GLU A 88 5.37 13.54 19.85
N PRO A 89 5.33 13.13 21.13
CA PRO A 89 5.32 11.73 21.52
C PRO A 89 3.92 11.13 21.33
N VAL A 90 3.53 10.84 20.10
CA VAL A 90 2.26 10.15 19.81
C VAL A 90 2.56 8.68 19.58
N SER A 91 1.88 7.79 20.31
CA SER A 91 2.06 6.36 20.14
C SER A 91 1.43 5.86 18.81
N GLU A 92 1.99 4.79 18.27
CA GLU A 92 1.41 4.11 17.08
C GLU A 92 -0.05 3.71 17.32
N ALA A 93 -0.38 3.27 18.53
CA ALA A 93 -1.74 2.91 18.90
C ALA A 93 -2.69 4.11 18.83
N GLU A 94 -2.25 5.29 19.26
CA GLU A 94 -3.03 6.52 19.16
C GLU A 94 -3.21 6.95 17.70
N CYS A 95 -2.16 6.92 16.89
CA CYS A 95 -2.24 7.19 15.46
C CYS A 95 -3.24 6.24 14.76
N ALA A 96 -3.17 4.96 15.07
CA ALA A 96 -4.09 3.95 14.54
C ALA A 96 -5.54 4.22 14.99
N ARG A 97 -5.75 4.61 16.24
CA ARG A 97 -7.06 4.93 16.81
C ARG A 97 -7.70 6.13 16.09
N VAL A 98 -6.94 7.20 15.92
CA VAL A 98 -7.41 8.42 15.25
C VAL A 98 -7.72 8.13 13.78
N TYR A 99 -6.84 7.42 13.08
CA TYR A 99 -7.09 7.06 11.69
C TYR A 99 -8.29 6.11 11.53
N ARG A 100 -8.49 5.18 12.45
CA ARG A 100 -9.68 4.31 12.44
C ARG A 100 -10.98 5.09 12.54
N ARG A 101 -11.02 6.13 13.40
CA ARG A 101 -12.17 7.04 13.50
C ARG A 101 -12.39 7.81 12.20
N HIS A 102 -11.31 8.29 11.60
CA HIS A 102 -11.39 8.99 10.32
C HIS A 102 -11.96 8.08 9.21
N LEU A 103 -11.47 6.86 9.07
CA LEU A 103 -11.98 5.90 8.09
C LEU A 103 -13.47 5.57 8.32
N ALA A 104 -13.93 5.57 9.56
CA ALA A 104 -15.35 5.34 9.86
C ALA A 104 -16.25 6.44 9.28
N THR A 105 -15.73 7.63 9.02
CA THR A 105 -16.44 8.72 8.34
C THR A 105 -16.38 8.62 6.81
N LEU A 106 -15.58 7.69 6.27
CA LEU A 106 -15.31 7.51 4.84
C LEU A 106 -15.63 6.07 4.35
N PRO A 107 -16.86 5.57 4.55
CA PRO A 107 -17.20 4.19 4.18
C PRO A 107 -17.06 3.93 2.68
N HIS A 108 -17.22 4.97 1.85
CA HIS A 108 -17.02 4.86 0.40
C HIS A 108 -15.56 4.56 0.04
N VAL A 109 -14.58 5.09 0.78
CA VAL A 109 -13.15 4.83 0.55
C VAL A 109 -12.84 3.35 0.82
N VAL A 110 -13.33 2.80 1.93
CA VAL A 110 -13.15 1.38 2.26
C VAL A 110 -13.75 0.48 1.18
N LYS A 111 -14.96 0.82 0.68
CA LYS A 111 -15.59 0.09 -0.42
C LYS A 111 -14.79 0.18 -1.72
N GLN A 112 -14.30 1.38 -2.06
CA GLN A 112 -13.48 1.60 -3.26
C GLN A 112 -12.19 0.79 -3.21
N VAL A 113 -11.50 0.77 -2.05
CA VAL A 113 -10.31 -0.09 -1.88
C VAL A 113 -10.67 -1.56 -2.04
N ALA A 114 -11.76 -2.03 -1.42
CA ALA A 114 -12.23 -3.41 -1.58
C ALA A 114 -12.51 -3.78 -3.04
N GLU A 115 -13.09 -2.87 -3.82
CA GLU A 115 -13.37 -3.08 -5.25
C GLU A 115 -12.07 -3.15 -6.07
N VAL A 116 -11.12 -2.26 -5.81
CA VAL A 116 -9.80 -2.26 -6.45
C VAL A 116 -9.08 -3.57 -6.17
N LEU A 117 -9.03 -4.02 -4.91
CA LEU A 117 -8.38 -5.28 -4.54
C LEU A 117 -9.03 -6.51 -5.19
N ARG A 118 -10.36 -6.50 -5.38
CA ARG A 118 -11.07 -7.60 -6.07
C ARG A 118 -10.87 -7.59 -7.58
N SER A 119 -10.53 -6.45 -8.17
CA SER A 119 -10.44 -6.32 -9.62
C SER A 119 -9.17 -6.95 -10.21
N GLN A 120 -8.06 -6.89 -9.48
CA GLN A 120 -6.76 -7.36 -9.92
C GLN A 120 -5.78 -7.51 -8.75
N THR A 121 -4.65 -8.20 -8.97
CA THR A 121 -3.58 -8.32 -7.98
C THR A 121 -2.99 -6.94 -7.71
N THR A 122 -3.22 -6.43 -6.50
CA THR A 122 -2.91 -5.05 -6.13
C THR A 122 -1.94 -5.01 -4.96
N ALA A 123 -0.95 -4.13 -5.03
CA ALA A 123 -0.11 -3.76 -3.91
C ALA A 123 -0.61 -2.46 -3.27
N VAL A 124 -0.86 -2.48 -1.98
CA VAL A 124 -1.17 -1.29 -1.18
C VAL A 124 0.13 -0.69 -0.67
N PHE A 125 0.40 0.56 -1.04
CA PHE A 125 1.71 1.18 -0.94
C PHE A 125 1.71 2.42 -0.06
N CYS A 126 2.71 2.53 0.84
CA CYS A 126 2.99 3.70 1.65
C CYS A 126 4.50 3.87 1.88
N PHE A 127 4.90 4.78 2.78
CA PHE A 127 6.30 4.99 3.13
C PHE A 127 6.84 3.88 4.03
N GLU A 128 6.17 3.61 5.17
CA GLU A 128 6.64 2.72 6.23
C GLU A 128 6.87 1.31 5.69
N GLY A 129 8.05 0.74 5.98
CA GLY A 129 8.41 -0.61 5.58
C GLY A 129 7.52 -1.65 6.25
N GLU A 130 7.35 -1.54 7.56
CA GLU A 130 6.56 -2.48 8.35
C GLU A 130 5.06 -2.21 8.21
N HIS A 131 4.30 -3.31 8.00
CA HIS A 131 2.86 -3.22 7.81
C HIS A 131 2.14 -2.74 9.08
N ASP A 132 2.50 -3.31 10.22
CA ASP A 132 1.79 -3.11 11.48
C ASP A 132 2.00 -1.70 12.07
N CYS A 133 3.11 -1.04 11.72
CA CYS A 133 3.41 0.33 12.11
C CYS A 133 2.80 1.38 11.15
N CYS A 134 2.12 0.94 10.10
CA CYS A 134 1.59 1.80 9.05
C CYS A 134 0.05 1.83 9.06
N HIS A 135 -0.53 2.95 8.65
CA HIS A 135 -1.98 3.07 8.47
C HIS A 135 -2.57 2.06 7.48
N ARG A 136 -1.76 1.43 6.62
CA ARG A 136 -2.18 0.32 5.76
C ARG A 136 -2.81 -0.83 6.54
N SER A 137 -2.29 -1.15 7.73
CA SER A 137 -2.86 -2.20 8.58
C SER A 137 -4.30 -1.88 8.96
N VAL A 138 -4.55 -0.67 9.43
CA VAL A 138 -5.90 -0.21 9.82
C VAL A 138 -6.85 -0.16 8.62
N LEU A 139 -6.36 0.29 7.46
CA LEU A 139 -7.15 0.34 6.22
C LEU A 139 -7.55 -1.07 5.77
N LEU A 140 -6.58 -1.99 5.73
CA LEU A 140 -6.84 -3.36 5.28
C LEU A 140 -7.69 -4.16 6.28
N ASP A 141 -7.57 -3.90 7.58
CA ASP A 141 -8.48 -4.44 8.60
C ASP A 141 -9.93 -3.95 8.38
N ALA A 142 -10.10 -2.68 8.00
CA ALA A 142 -11.42 -2.15 7.67
C ALA A 142 -12.01 -2.80 6.42
N VAL A 143 -11.18 -3.02 5.39
CA VAL A 143 -11.58 -3.71 4.16
C VAL A 143 -11.92 -5.19 4.43
N ALA A 144 -11.14 -5.87 5.28
CA ALA A 144 -11.35 -7.28 5.62
C ALA A 144 -12.71 -7.56 6.29
N LYS A 145 -13.33 -6.54 6.91
CA LYS A 145 -14.69 -6.64 7.44
C LYS A 145 -15.76 -6.79 6.36
N HIS A 146 -15.45 -6.41 5.13
CA HIS A 146 -16.36 -6.47 3.99
C HIS A 146 -16.06 -7.62 3.02
N ALA A 147 -14.84 -8.15 3.04
CA ALA A 147 -14.43 -9.28 2.21
C ALA A 147 -13.19 -9.96 2.81
N PRO A 148 -13.11 -11.30 2.81
CA PRO A 148 -11.92 -12.00 3.29
C PRO A 148 -10.68 -11.56 2.49
N LEU A 149 -9.60 -11.17 3.20
CA LEU A 149 -8.33 -10.77 2.60
C LEU A 149 -7.20 -11.74 3.00
N ALA A 150 -6.38 -12.10 2.02
CA ALA A 150 -5.07 -12.69 2.24
C ALA A 150 -4.00 -11.62 1.94
N ILE A 151 -3.26 -11.19 2.96
CA ILE A 151 -2.32 -10.10 2.86
C ILE A 151 -0.89 -10.66 2.86
N THR A 152 -0.17 -10.50 1.76
CA THR A 152 1.27 -10.72 1.69
C THR A 152 1.97 -9.45 2.19
N ARG A 153 2.64 -9.55 3.34
CA ARG A 153 3.37 -8.42 3.95
C ARG A 153 4.81 -8.44 3.46
N VAL A 154 5.21 -7.38 2.82
CA VAL A 154 6.60 -7.20 2.39
C VAL A 154 7.26 -6.22 3.34
N GLY A 155 8.09 -6.72 4.23
CA GLY A 155 8.74 -5.96 5.29
C GLY A 155 9.81 -4.97 4.79
N ALA A 156 10.31 -4.13 5.69
CA ALA A 156 11.39 -3.19 5.40
C ALA A 156 12.66 -3.94 4.97
N VAL A 157 13.33 -3.42 3.94
CA VAL A 157 14.68 -3.88 3.59
C VAL A 157 15.67 -3.17 4.50
N THR A 158 16.31 -3.93 5.39
CA THR A 158 17.43 -3.41 6.18
C THR A 158 18.62 -3.25 5.24
N PRO A 159 19.19 -2.04 5.09
CA PRO A 159 20.41 -1.87 4.31
C PRO A 159 21.51 -2.75 4.90
N LEU A 160 22.15 -3.58 4.07
CA LEU A 160 23.37 -4.25 4.46
C LEU A 160 24.42 -3.18 4.76
N VAL A 161 24.66 -2.90 6.03
CA VAL A 161 25.79 -2.06 6.44
C VAL A 161 27.04 -2.79 6.04
N ARG A 162 27.68 -2.37 4.94
CA ARG A 162 29.02 -2.81 4.61
C ARG A 162 29.91 -2.36 5.77
N ARG A 163 30.30 -3.30 6.61
CA ARG A 163 31.41 -3.07 7.54
C ARG A 163 32.61 -2.72 6.71
N SER A 164 33.01 -1.44 6.74
CA SER A 164 34.30 -1.01 6.23
C SER A 164 35.35 -1.85 6.96
N ARG A 165 36.08 -2.67 6.21
CA ARG A 165 37.30 -3.29 6.75
C ARG A 165 38.22 -2.13 7.12
N ALA A 166 38.40 -1.92 8.40
CA ALA A 166 39.48 -1.10 8.90
C ALA A 166 40.77 -1.75 8.41
N SER A 167 41.47 -1.08 7.51
CA SER A 167 42.83 -1.42 7.13
C SER A 167 43.72 -1.20 8.32
N ARG A 168 44.37 -2.25 8.79
CA ARG A 168 45.55 -2.15 9.65
C ARG A 168 46.78 -1.85 8.82
#